data_723a902858121a18aa1221d93524ed18
#
_entry.id   723a902858121a18aa1221d93524ed18
#
_cell.length_a   1.000
_cell.length_b   1.000
_cell.length_c   1.000
_cell.angle_alpha   90.00
_cell.angle_beta   90.00
_cell.angle_gamma   90.00
#
_symmetry.space_group_name_H-M   'P 1'
#
loop_
_entity.id
_entity.type
_entity.pdbx_description
1 polymer ?
#
loop_
_entity_poly.entity_id
_entity_poly.type
_entity_poly.pdbx_seq_one_letter_code
_entity_poly.pdbx_strand_id
1 'polypeptide(L)'
;MAAANKTGPHSPDPEYDASAFTEAVGIMKRLRSPEGCPWDREQDFDSIRKYTLEETYEVFDAIERRNWPALQDELGDLLLQVLFYAQMASEAGHFSIEDVVRGLTRKLVRRHPHVFGEQAAAAAGNSAPGLNVNGIDAQQVLHNWEEIKKQEKSNHPVPQGRLDGVSRSMPALSEATKLGSKAAKAGFDWPDVSGLLAKVREEAAELEAEIPGGTENAIRRQEELGDLLFTVANLARHLNIDAELALRDSNAKFRRRFEDMEQQSEHSLEELSPERLEALWEAAKRRERQC
;
A
#
# COMPACT_ATOMS: atom_id res chain seq x y z
N MET A 1 27.56 27.41 21.68
CA MET A 1 26.21 28.01 21.53
C MET A 1 25.20 26.87 21.65
N ALA A 2 24.47 26.88 22.74
CA ALA A 2 23.57 25.78 23.15
C ALA A 2 22.30 25.78 22.28
N ALA A 3 21.97 24.62 21.74
CA ALA A 3 20.69 24.38 21.07
C ALA A 3 19.57 24.37 22.12
N ALA A 4 18.66 25.33 22.00
CA ALA A 4 17.50 25.47 22.88
C ALA A 4 16.52 24.29 22.64
N ASN A 5 16.33 23.54 23.69
CA ASN A 5 15.29 22.50 23.83
C ASN A 5 13.92 23.18 23.86
N LYS A 6 13.16 23.13 22.77
CA LYS A 6 11.77 23.61 22.70
C LYS A 6 10.81 22.49 23.07
N THR A 7 10.73 22.17 24.34
CA THR A 7 9.54 21.54 24.93
C THR A 7 8.61 22.65 25.41
N GLY A 8 7.86 23.25 24.48
CA GLY A 8 6.69 24.04 24.84
C GLY A 8 5.51 23.09 25.14
N PRO A 9 4.59 23.47 26.06
CA PRO A 9 3.37 22.70 26.25
C PRO A 9 2.62 22.64 24.91
N HIS A 10 2.18 21.45 24.50
CA HIS A 10 1.24 21.28 23.39
C HIS A 10 0.09 22.26 23.62
N SER A 11 -0.07 23.23 22.73
CA SER A 11 -1.35 23.93 22.62
C SER A 11 -2.42 22.84 22.46
N PRO A 12 -3.57 22.95 23.15
CA PRO A 12 -4.68 22.05 22.86
C PRO A 12 -4.93 22.16 21.35
N ASP A 13 -4.91 20.99 20.68
CA ASP A 13 -5.30 20.92 19.28
C ASP A 13 -6.61 21.70 19.10
N PRO A 14 -6.78 22.40 17.97
CA PRO A 14 -8.07 23.04 17.68
C PRO A 14 -9.13 21.97 17.87
N GLU A 15 -10.11 22.31 18.72
CA GLU A 15 -11.15 21.42 19.23
C GLU A 15 -11.67 20.56 18.07
N TYR A 16 -11.29 19.28 18.03
CA TYR A 16 -11.68 18.37 16.97
C TYR A 16 -13.19 18.16 17.08
N ASP A 17 -13.93 18.66 16.10
CA ASP A 17 -15.38 18.48 16.03
C ASP A 17 -15.71 17.05 15.57
N ALA A 18 -15.94 16.17 16.53
CA ALA A 18 -16.37 14.81 16.28
C ALA A 18 -17.76 14.71 15.62
N SER A 19 -18.50 15.83 15.50
CA SER A 19 -19.84 15.86 14.93
C SER A 19 -19.85 15.48 13.47
N ALA A 20 -18.86 15.93 12.68
CA ALA A 20 -18.74 15.63 11.26
C ALA A 20 -18.65 14.12 10.98
N PHE A 21 -17.85 13.37 11.75
CA PHE A 21 -17.79 11.93 11.62
C PHE A 21 -19.11 11.24 11.98
N THR A 22 -19.75 11.71 13.06
CA THR A 22 -21.05 11.18 13.49
C THR A 22 -22.13 11.45 12.44
N GLU A 23 -22.10 12.63 11.81
CA GLU A 23 -23.01 12.99 10.73
C GLU A 23 -22.81 12.05 9.52
N ALA A 24 -21.58 11.82 9.08
CA ALA A 24 -21.27 10.92 7.97
C ALA A 24 -21.78 9.49 8.24
N VAL A 25 -21.60 8.98 9.45
CA VAL A 25 -22.16 7.68 9.89
C VAL A 25 -23.69 7.69 9.80
N GLY A 26 -24.34 8.78 10.26
CA GLY A 26 -25.79 8.95 10.19
C GLY A 26 -26.33 8.98 8.76
N ILE A 27 -25.61 9.67 7.86
CA ILE A 27 -25.93 9.73 6.42
C ILE A 27 -25.87 8.32 5.81
N MET A 28 -24.78 7.55 6.04
CA MET A 28 -24.66 6.19 5.51
C MET A 28 -25.80 5.29 6.01
N LYS A 29 -26.13 5.35 7.29
CA LYS A 29 -27.28 4.64 7.85
C LYS A 29 -28.59 5.03 7.18
N ARG A 30 -28.80 6.32 6.88
CA ARG A 30 -29.99 6.81 6.19
C ARG A 30 -30.04 6.33 4.74
N LEU A 31 -28.95 6.38 4.01
CA LEU A 31 -28.86 5.91 2.63
C LEU A 31 -29.26 4.43 2.50
N ARG A 32 -28.86 3.59 3.44
CA ARG A 32 -29.17 2.16 3.45
C ARG A 32 -30.49 1.80 4.16
N SER A 33 -31.19 2.78 4.71
CA SER A 33 -32.51 2.51 5.35
C SER A 33 -33.59 2.11 4.31
N PRO A 34 -34.74 1.51 4.71
CA PRO A 34 -35.82 1.13 3.80
C PRO A 34 -36.32 2.26 2.90
N GLU A 35 -36.24 3.50 3.38
CA GLU A 35 -36.62 4.72 2.67
C GLU A 35 -35.40 5.46 2.07
N GLY A 36 -34.23 4.84 2.09
CA GLY A 36 -32.97 5.40 1.59
C GLY A 36 -32.81 5.25 0.07
N CYS A 37 -31.56 5.32 -0.36
CA CYS A 37 -31.20 5.19 -1.77
C CYS A 37 -31.33 3.72 -2.24
N PRO A 38 -32.10 3.44 -3.31
CA PRO A 38 -32.23 2.06 -3.81
C PRO A 38 -30.88 1.44 -4.20
N TRP A 39 -29.98 2.22 -4.83
CA TRP A 39 -28.67 1.74 -5.26
C TRP A 39 -27.80 1.35 -4.07
N ASP A 40 -27.73 2.20 -3.03
CA ASP A 40 -26.93 1.90 -1.84
C ASP A 40 -27.45 0.65 -1.10
N ARG A 41 -28.74 0.44 -1.11
CA ARG A 41 -29.38 -0.72 -0.46
C ARG A 41 -29.10 -2.04 -1.17
N GLU A 42 -28.95 -2.02 -2.49
CA GLU A 42 -28.65 -3.20 -3.29
C GLU A 42 -27.20 -3.65 -3.17
N GLN A 43 -26.31 -2.77 -2.67
CA GLN A 43 -24.89 -3.11 -2.55
C GLN A 43 -24.64 -4.13 -1.44
N ASP A 44 -23.71 -5.05 -1.71
CA ASP A 44 -23.16 -6.01 -0.78
C ASP A 44 -21.63 -5.89 -0.68
N PHE A 45 -21.00 -6.74 0.15
CA PHE A 45 -19.55 -6.72 0.37
C PHE A 45 -18.76 -6.96 -0.92
N ASP A 46 -19.28 -7.77 -1.84
CA ASP A 46 -18.59 -8.12 -3.08
C ASP A 46 -18.76 -7.04 -4.14
N SER A 47 -19.94 -6.43 -4.24
CA SER A 47 -20.26 -5.43 -5.25
C SER A 47 -19.46 -4.14 -5.10
N ILE A 48 -19.14 -3.73 -3.85
CA ILE A 48 -18.38 -2.49 -3.59
C ILE A 48 -16.87 -2.68 -3.54
N ARG A 49 -16.35 -3.91 -3.61
CA ARG A 49 -14.89 -4.18 -3.60
C ARG A 49 -14.14 -3.44 -4.69
N LYS A 50 -14.73 -3.33 -5.88
CA LYS A 50 -14.11 -2.63 -7.02
C LYS A 50 -13.90 -1.14 -6.73
N TYR A 51 -14.86 -0.48 -6.08
CA TYR A 51 -14.76 0.93 -5.72
C TYR A 51 -13.67 1.15 -4.66
N THR A 52 -13.56 0.28 -3.64
CA THR A 52 -12.47 0.37 -2.67
C THR A 52 -11.09 0.32 -3.33
N LEU A 53 -10.93 -0.47 -4.39
CA LEU A 53 -9.69 -0.52 -5.15
C LEU A 53 -9.48 0.76 -5.98
N GLU A 54 -10.53 1.26 -6.61
CA GLU A 54 -10.56 2.49 -7.39
C GLU A 54 -10.14 3.68 -6.54
N GLU A 55 -10.84 3.95 -5.42
CA GLU A 55 -10.52 5.05 -4.49
C GLU A 55 -9.08 4.95 -3.94
N THR A 56 -8.60 3.71 -3.69
CA THR A 56 -7.22 3.52 -3.27
C THR A 56 -6.22 4.00 -4.32
N TYR A 57 -6.49 3.75 -5.60
CA TYR A 57 -5.63 4.19 -6.68
C TYR A 57 -5.76 5.69 -6.97
N GLU A 58 -6.93 6.29 -6.78
CA GLU A 58 -7.17 7.72 -6.92
C GLU A 58 -6.45 8.52 -5.83
N VAL A 59 -6.43 8.01 -4.58
CA VAL A 59 -5.55 8.54 -3.52
C VAL A 59 -4.08 8.54 -3.96
N PHE A 60 -3.59 7.46 -4.58
CA PHE A 60 -2.19 7.43 -5.06
C PHE A 60 -1.95 8.44 -6.17
N ASP A 61 -2.87 8.56 -7.14
CA ASP A 61 -2.77 9.51 -8.23
C ASP A 61 -2.77 10.97 -7.72
N ALA A 62 -3.62 11.30 -6.78
CA ALA A 62 -3.66 12.62 -6.14
C ALA A 62 -2.34 12.95 -5.41
N ILE A 63 -1.74 11.95 -4.72
CA ILE A 63 -0.43 12.10 -4.07
C ILE A 63 0.68 12.30 -5.11
N GLU A 64 0.70 11.50 -6.18
CA GLU A 64 1.71 11.58 -7.25
C GLU A 64 1.69 12.96 -7.94
N ARG A 65 0.50 13.49 -8.19
CA ARG A 65 0.29 14.83 -8.80
C ARG A 65 0.44 15.99 -7.81
N ARG A 66 0.63 15.72 -6.51
CA ARG A 66 0.63 16.75 -5.45
C ARG A 66 -0.64 17.61 -5.47
N ASN A 67 -1.77 17.03 -5.84
CA ASN A 67 -3.07 17.70 -5.89
C ASN A 67 -3.79 17.52 -4.54
N TRP A 68 -3.57 18.47 -3.62
CA TRP A 68 -4.13 18.39 -2.25
C TRP A 68 -5.66 18.47 -2.19
N PRO A 69 -6.36 19.30 -3.01
CA PRO A 69 -7.81 19.23 -3.09
C PRO A 69 -8.34 17.86 -3.54
N ALA A 70 -7.80 17.28 -4.62
CA ALA A 70 -8.18 15.93 -5.03
C ALA A 70 -7.88 14.90 -3.94
N LEU A 71 -6.72 14.96 -3.29
CA LEU A 71 -6.39 14.05 -2.18
C LEU A 71 -7.41 14.12 -1.04
N GLN A 72 -7.96 15.31 -0.75
CA GLN A 72 -9.01 15.47 0.27
C GLN A 72 -10.30 14.75 -0.16
N ASP A 73 -10.69 14.87 -1.43
CA ASP A 73 -11.88 14.23 -1.98
C ASP A 73 -11.72 12.70 -1.97
N GLU A 74 -10.60 12.18 -2.50
CA GLU A 74 -10.34 10.74 -2.55
C GLU A 74 -10.21 10.09 -1.17
N LEU A 75 -9.68 10.81 -0.17
CA LEU A 75 -9.70 10.34 1.21
C LEU A 75 -11.12 10.29 1.78
N GLY A 76 -12.01 11.18 1.35
CA GLY A 76 -13.44 11.15 1.65
C GLY A 76 -14.10 9.90 1.07
N ASP A 77 -13.84 9.60 -0.20
CA ASP A 77 -14.40 8.44 -0.90
C ASP A 77 -13.84 7.12 -0.35
N LEU A 78 -12.55 7.06 -0.02
CA LEU A 78 -12.00 5.91 0.71
C LEU A 78 -12.64 5.73 2.09
N LEU A 79 -12.91 6.82 2.82
CA LEU A 79 -13.65 6.77 4.10
C LEU A 79 -15.10 6.31 3.88
N LEU A 80 -15.76 6.75 2.80
CA LEU A 80 -17.09 6.27 2.41
C LEU A 80 -17.12 4.74 2.29
N GLN A 81 -16.10 4.11 1.67
CA GLN A 81 -16.01 2.65 1.58
C GLN A 81 -15.95 2.01 2.97
N VAL A 82 -15.19 2.59 3.91
CA VAL A 82 -15.12 2.09 5.30
C VAL A 82 -16.49 2.17 6.00
N LEU A 83 -17.19 3.29 5.85
CA LEU A 83 -18.53 3.49 6.42
C LEU A 83 -19.55 2.50 5.81
N PHE A 84 -19.44 2.28 4.50
CA PHE A 84 -20.31 1.36 3.76
C PHE A 84 -20.16 -0.07 4.26
N TYR A 85 -18.93 -0.59 4.34
CA TYR A 85 -18.67 -1.92 4.89
C TYR A 85 -19.13 -2.06 6.33
N ALA A 86 -18.87 -1.04 7.17
CA ALA A 86 -19.25 -1.08 8.57
C ALA A 86 -20.77 -1.05 8.75
N GLN A 87 -21.50 -0.32 7.90
CA GLN A 87 -22.96 -0.28 7.93
C GLN A 87 -23.55 -1.64 7.50
N MET A 88 -23.06 -2.25 6.42
CA MET A 88 -23.48 -3.58 5.99
C MET A 88 -23.19 -4.65 7.05
N ALA A 89 -22.02 -4.57 7.68
CA ALA A 89 -21.65 -5.48 8.76
C ALA A 89 -22.59 -5.33 9.97
N SER A 90 -23.00 -4.10 10.30
CA SER A 90 -23.96 -3.82 11.37
C SER A 90 -25.36 -4.38 11.04
N GLU A 91 -25.82 -4.24 9.79
CA GLU A 91 -27.08 -4.81 9.29
C GLU A 91 -27.09 -6.33 9.38
N ALA A 92 -25.93 -6.96 9.10
CA ALA A 92 -25.74 -8.41 9.21
C ALA A 92 -25.46 -8.90 10.64
N GLY A 93 -25.38 -8.01 11.64
CA GLY A 93 -25.12 -8.36 13.03
C GLY A 93 -23.68 -8.80 13.34
N HIS A 94 -22.70 -8.43 12.50
CA HIS A 94 -21.29 -8.81 12.69
C HIS A 94 -20.53 -7.83 13.58
N PHE A 95 -20.48 -6.56 13.21
CA PHE A 95 -19.79 -5.49 13.93
C PHE A 95 -20.32 -4.12 13.46
N SER A 96 -20.03 -3.07 14.21
CA SER A 96 -20.40 -1.69 13.92
C SER A 96 -19.18 -0.84 13.54
N ILE A 97 -19.40 0.37 13.06
CA ILE A 97 -18.33 1.35 12.86
C ILE A 97 -17.62 1.70 14.17
N GLU A 98 -18.34 1.72 15.29
CA GLU A 98 -17.71 1.92 16.60
C GLU A 98 -16.71 0.82 16.94
N ASP A 99 -17.01 -0.44 16.61
CA ASP A 99 -16.09 -1.56 16.83
C ASP A 99 -14.83 -1.42 16.00
N VAL A 100 -14.96 -0.96 14.75
CA VAL A 100 -13.83 -0.66 13.87
C VAL A 100 -12.95 0.43 14.46
N VAL A 101 -13.54 1.57 14.85
CA VAL A 101 -12.80 2.71 15.42
C VAL A 101 -12.16 2.35 16.75
N ARG A 102 -12.88 1.69 17.67
CA ARG A 102 -12.34 1.22 18.96
C ARG A 102 -11.22 0.20 18.76
N GLY A 103 -11.37 -0.69 17.78
CA GLY A 103 -10.33 -1.66 17.40
C GLY A 103 -9.06 -0.97 16.92
N LEU A 104 -9.20 0.04 16.05
CA LEU A 104 -8.10 0.88 15.57
C LEU A 104 -7.43 1.62 16.73
N THR A 105 -8.19 2.31 17.57
CA THR A 105 -7.67 3.08 18.72
C THR A 105 -6.86 2.18 19.65
N ARG A 106 -7.44 1.05 20.09
CA ARG A 106 -6.73 0.08 20.95
C ARG A 106 -5.44 -0.42 20.31
N LYS A 107 -5.47 -0.70 19.01
CA LYS A 107 -4.29 -1.13 18.26
C LYS A 107 -3.20 -0.05 18.19
N LEU A 108 -3.58 1.20 17.94
CA LEU A 108 -2.63 2.32 17.88
C LEU A 108 -1.98 2.57 19.25
N VAL A 109 -2.78 2.65 20.32
CA VAL A 109 -2.28 2.84 21.69
C VAL A 109 -1.31 1.73 22.06
N ARG A 110 -1.69 0.46 21.86
CA ARG A 110 -0.86 -0.70 22.19
C ARG A 110 0.45 -0.74 21.41
N ARG A 111 0.44 -0.34 20.14
CA ARG A 111 1.63 -0.38 19.26
C ARG A 111 2.55 0.83 19.39
N HIS A 112 2.17 1.84 20.17
CA HIS A 112 2.98 3.03 20.42
C HIS A 112 3.24 3.25 21.92
N PRO A 113 3.86 2.26 22.61
CA PRO A 113 4.08 2.37 24.06
C PRO A 113 5.02 3.52 24.41
N HIS A 114 5.87 3.97 23.50
CA HIS A 114 6.74 5.12 23.65
C HIS A 114 5.98 6.48 23.65
N VAL A 115 4.74 6.50 23.17
CA VAL A 115 3.87 7.68 23.18
C VAL A 115 2.84 7.60 24.30
N PHE A 116 2.23 6.43 24.49
CA PHE A 116 1.07 6.26 25.37
C PHE A 116 1.41 5.63 26.74
N GLY A 117 2.65 5.20 26.99
CA GLY A 117 3.13 4.77 28.32
C GLY A 117 2.21 3.76 29.00
N GLU A 118 1.67 4.14 30.18
CA GLU A 118 0.79 3.30 31.00
C GLU A 118 -0.51 2.88 30.28
N GLN A 119 -1.05 3.71 29.39
CA GLN A 119 -2.25 3.37 28.62
C GLN A 119 -1.95 2.21 27.63
N ALA A 120 -0.74 2.17 27.07
CA ALA A 120 -0.32 1.07 26.22
C ALA A 120 -0.17 -0.23 27.01
N ALA A 121 0.35 -0.18 28.25
CA ALA A 121 0.46 -1.33 29.13
C ALA A 121 -0.91 -1.90 29.50
N ALA A 122 -1.88 -1.04 29.82
CA ALA A 122 -3.26 -1.44 30.11
C ALA A 122 -3.93 -2.08 28.86
N ALA A 123 -3.71 -1.52 27.67
CA ALA A 123 -4.25 -2.04 26.41
C ALA A 123 -3.61 -3.38 25.99
N ALA A 124 -2.42 -3.69 26.48
CA ALA A 124 -1.69 -4.95 26.22
C ALA A 124 -2.05 -6.07 27.22
N GLY A 125 -2.87 -5.81 28.24
CA GLY A 125 -3.27 -6.82 29.22
C GLY A 125 -2.10 -7.35 30.08
N ASN A 126 -1.30 -6.48 30.68
CA ASN A 126 -0.11 -6.78 31.51
C ASN A 126 1.02 -7.58 30.81
N SER A 127 0.95 -7.80 29.51
CA SER A 127 1.98 -8.51 28.74
C SER A 127 2.78 -7.51 27.89
N ALA A 128 3.10 -6.33 28.43
CA ALA A 128 4.05 -5.45 27.74
C ALA A 128 5.44 -6.12 27.77
N PRO A 129 6.04 -6.46 26.64
CA PRO A 129 7.45 -6.86 26.62
C PRO A 129 8.26 -5.73 27.23
N GLY A 130 9.41 -6.04 27.84
CA GLY A 130 10.35 -5.04 28.35
C GLY A 130 10.97 -4.23 27.21
N LEU A 131 10.13 -3.50 26.49
CA LEU A 131 10.52 -2.71 25.34
C LEU A 131 11.18 -1.41 25.83
N ASN A 132 12.30 -1.06 25.23
CA ASN A 132 12.87 0.26 25.44
C ASN A 132 11.93 1.30 24.79
N VAL A 133 11.39 2.21 25.60
CA VAL A 133 10.42 3.21 25.15
C VAL A 133 10.93 4.65 25.31
N ASN A 134 12.10 4.86 25.92
CA ASN A 134 12.66 6.17 26.18
C ASN A 134 13.75 6.50 25.17
N GLY A 135 13.67 7.66 24.52
CA GLY A 135 14.71 8.16 23.62
C GLY A 135 14.98 7.28 22.40
N ILE A 136 13.96 6.57 21.92
CA ILE A 136 14.08 5.62 20.80
C ILE A 136 14.00 6.35 19.45
N ASP A 137 14.76 5.83 18.48
CA ASP A 137 14.70 6.27 17.09
C ASP A 137 13.63 5.50 16.28
N ALA A 138 13.45 5.89 15.01
CA ALA A 138 12.48 5.27 14.13
C ALA A 138 12.75 3.76 13.88
N GLN A 139 14.02 3.32 13.89
CA GLN A 139 14.37 1.91 13.69
C GLN A 139 13.96 1.08 14.92
N GLN A 140 14.17 1.61 16.11
CA GLN A 140 13.74 0.96 17.34
C GLN A 140 12.22 0.88 17.43
N VAL A 141 11.50 1.92 16.96
CA VAL A 141 10.03 1.88 16.86
C VAL A 141 9.58 0.73 15.97
N LEU A 142 10.18 0.58 14.78
CA LEU A 142 9.85 -0.51 13.84
C LEU A 142 10.15 -1.89 14.45
N HIS A 143 11.27 -2.04 15.15
CA HIS A 143 11.62 -3.28 15.87
C HIS A 143 10.58 -3.61 16.95
N ASN A 144 10.23 -2.64 17.78
CA ASN A 144 9.21 -2.80 18.82
C ASN A 144 7.85 -3.19 18.22
N TRP A 145 7.47 -2.59 17.08
CA TRP A 145 6.24 -2.95 16.36
C TRP A 145 6.24 -4.41 15.88
N GLU A 146 7.39 -4.91 15.41
CA GLU A 146 7.48 -6.31 14.99
C GLU A 146 7.32 -7.27 16.17
N GLU A 147 7.93 -6.97 17.31
CA GLU A 147 7.78 -7.77 18.52
C GLU A 147 6.33 -7.79 19.04
N ILE A 148 5.67 -6.62 19.09
CA ILE A 148 4.25 -6.52 19.45
C ILE A 148 3.39 -7.34 18.49
N LYS A 149 3.61 -7.22 17.18
CA LYS A 149 2.86 -8.00 16.16
C LYS A 149 3.10 -9.50 16.30
N LYS A 150 4.27 -9.96 16.70
CA LYS A 150 4.55 -11.38 16.97
C LYS A 150 3.70 -11.88 18.14
N GLN A 151 3.61 -11.10 19.21
CA GLN A 151 2.78 -11.44 20.39
C GLN A 151 1.30 -11.43 20.06
N GLU A 152 0.82 -10.43 19.31
CA GLU A 152 -0.58 -10.39 18.84
C GLU A 152 -0.95 -11.66 18.07
N LYS A 153 -0.05 -12.17 17.24
CA LYS A 153 -0.27 -13.40 16.46
C LYS A 153 -0.24 -14.66 17.29
N SER A 154 0.51 -14.70 18.39
CA SER A 154 0.56 -15.86 19.28
C SER A 154 -0.77 -16.10 20.01
N ASN A 155 -1.62 -15.09 20.10
CA ASN A 155 -2.96 -15.17 20.73
C ASN A 155 -4.09 -15.53 19.75
N HIS A 156 -3.79 -15.67 18.45
CA HIS A 156 -4.74 -16.14 17.45
C HIS A 156 -4.42 -17.57 17.00
N PRO A 157 -5.41 -18.35 16.50
CA PRO A 157 -5.14 -19.68 15.98
C PRO A 157 -3.98 -19.63 15.00
N VAL A 158 -2.97 -20.47 15.25
CA VAL A 158 -1.74 -20.51 14.44
C VAL A 158 -2.12 -20.77 12.98
N PRO A 159 -1.72 -19.94 12.03
CA PRO A 159 -1.86 -20.24 10.62
C PRO A 159 -1.27 -21.63 10.33
N GLN A 160 -1.96 -22.46 9.56
CA GLN A 160 -1.49 -23.82 9.24
C GLN A 160 -0.20 -23.80 8.41
N GLY A 161 0.04 -22.72 7.65
CA GLY A 161 1.23 -22.51 6.85
C GLY A 161 1.96 -21.21 7.16
N ARG A 162 3.27 -21.18 6.92
CA ARG A 162 4.10 -19.98 7.17
C ARG A 162 3.74 -18.81 6.27
N LEU A 163 3.19 -19.06 5.09
CA LEU A 163 2.75 -18.06 4.13
C LEU A 163 1.30 -17.61 4.34
N ASP A 164 0.55 -18.28 5.22
CA ASP A 164 -0.80 -17.88 5.56
C ASP A 164 -0.83 -16.44 6.12
N GLY A 165 -1.90 -15.71 5.76
CA GLY A 165 -2.05 -14.30 6.09
C GLY A 165 -1.26 -13.36 5.16
N VAL A 166 -0.72 -13.84 4.03
CA VAL A 166 -0.48 -13.01 2.84
C VAL A 166 -1.77 -13.03 2.03
N SER A 167 -2.38 -11.86 1.85
CA SER A 167 -3.61 -11.75 1.06
C SER A 167 -3.30 -11.99 -0.41
N ARG A 168 -4.05 -12.87 -1.05
CA ARG A 168 -3.97 -13.13 -2.50
C ARG A 168 -4.66 -12.05 -3.35
N SER A 169 -5.32 -11.09 -2.70
CA SER A 169 -5.99 -9.96 -3.37
C SER A 169 -5.10 -8.72 -3.45
N MET A 170 -3.85 -8.83 -3.06
CA MET A 170 -2.89 -7.74 -3.16
C MET A 170 -2.40 -7.57 -4.60
N PRO A 171 -1.90 -6.36 -4.99
CA PRO A 171 -1.10 -6.21 -6.20
C PRO A 171 0.05 -7.22 -6.22
N ALA A 172 0.32 -7.82 -7.38
CA ALA A 172 1.19 -8.99 -7.48
C ALA A 172 2.64 -8.74 -6.99
N LEU A 173 3.21 -7.57 -7.26
CA LEU A 173 4.56 -7.23 -6.78
C LEU A 173 4.58 -7.07 -5.26
N SER A 174 3.53 -6.48 -4.67
CA SER A 174 3.37 -6.38 -3.22
C SER A 174 3.19 -7.75 -2.57
N GLU A 175 2.44 -8.67 -3.21
CA GLU A 175 2.29 -10.06 -2.76
C GLU A 175 3.64 -10.78 -2.79
N ALA A 176 4.38 -10.72 -3.91
CA ALA A 176 5.71 -11.32 -4.06
C ALA A 176 6.69 -10.84 -2.97
N THR A 177 6.72 -9.53 -2.71
CA THR A 177 7.54 -8.93 -1.65
C THR A 177 7.19 -9.49 -0.26
N LYS A 178 5.89 -9.65 0.04
CA LYS A 178 5.42 -10.21 1.32
C LYS A 178 5.70 -11.70 1.44
N LEU A 179 5.54 -12.45 0.36
CA LEU A 179 5.89 -13.89 0.31
C LEU A 179 7.39 -14.06 0.60
N GLY A 180 8.26 -13.33 -0.09
CA GLY A 180 9.70 -13.34 0.16
C GLY A 180 10.06 -12.96 1.60
N SER A 181 9.44 -11.89 2.15
CA SER A 181 9.66 -11.48 3.54
C SER A 181 9.26 -12.55 4.56
N LYS A 182 8.21 -13.32 4.28
CA LYS A 182 7.80 -14.42 5.16
C LYS A 182 8.70 -15.64 5.01
N ALA A 183 9.13 -15.97 3.80
CA ALA A 183 10.09 -17.02 3.53
C ALA A 183 11.43 -16.74 4.22
N ALA A 184 11.92 -15.49 4.13
CA ALA A 184 13.14 -15.03 4.81
C ALA A 184 13.08 -15.26 6.34
N LYS A 185 11.93 -14.97 6.99
CA LYS A 185 11.72 -15.26 8.43
C LYS A 185 11.75 -16.76 8.77
N ALA A 186 11.62 -17.62 7.78
CA ALA A 186 11.75 -19.07 7.93
C ALA A 186 13.18 -19.57 7.62
N GLY A 187 14.10 -18.68 7.27
CA GLY A 187 15.47 -19.01 6.87
C GLY A 187 15.61 -19.30 5.37
N PHE A 188 14.57 -19.09 4.59
CA PHE A 188 14.61 -19.27 3.13
C PHE A 188 14.69 -17.91 2.45
N ASP A 189 15.90 -17.44 2.20
CA ASP A 189 16.18 -16.15 1.54
C ASP A 189 17.52 -16.21 0.79
N TRP A 190 17.71 -15.30 -0.14
CA TRP A 190 19.01 -15.06 -0.78
C TRP A 190 19.98 -14.44 0.25
N PRO A 191 21.27 -14.83 0.22
CA PRO A 191 22.23 -14.32 1.19
C PRO A 191 22.52 -12.83 1.02
N ASP A 192 22.45 -12.32 -0.20
CA ASP A 192 22.76 -10.93 -0.55
C ASP A 192 22.15 -10.48 -1.89
N VAL A 193 22.33 -9.20 -2.20
CA VAL A 193 21.89 -8.57 -3.45
C VAL A 193 22.61 -9.17 -4.67
N SER A 194 23.86 -9.62 -4.53
CA SER A 194 24.63 -10.20 -5.65
C SER A 194 24.01 -11.51 -6.14
N GLY A 195 23.56 -12.35 -5.22
CA GLY A 195 22.84 -13.59 -5.53
C GLY A 195 21.51 -13.31 -6.23
N LEU A 196 20.77 -12.30 -5.80
CA LEU A 196 19.54 -11.88 -6.46
C LEU A 196 19.78 -11.33 -7.87
N LEU A 197 20.82 -10.51 -8.08
CA LEU A 197 21.18 -10.02 -9.41
C LEU A 197 21.66 -11.16 -10.34
N ALA A 198 22.31 -12.18 -9.81
CA ALA A 198 22.65 -13.37 -10.58
C ALA A 198 21.38 -14.12 -11.00
N LYS A 199 20.41 -14.30 -10.07
CA LYS A 199 19.13 -14.95 -10.37
C LYS A 199 18.29 -14.17 -11.39
N VAL A 200 18.25 -12.83 -11.32
CA VAL A 200 17.59 -12.00 -12.35
C VAL A 200 18.17 -12.28 -13.75
N ARG A 201 19.50 -12.45 -13.86
CA ARG A 201 20.12 -12.77 -15.17
C ARG A 201 19.81 -14.19 -15.62
N GLU A 202 19.72 -15.13 -14.68
CA GLU A 202 19.33 -16.52 -14.93
C GLU A 202 17.91 -16.57 -15.49
N GLU A 203 16.91 -16.00 -14.79
CA GLU A 203 15.52 -15.96 -15.24
C GLU A 203 15.35 -15.25 -16.60
N ALA A 204 16.10 -14.17 -16.82
CA ALA A 204 16.10 -13.49 -18.11
C ALA A 204 16.65 -14.37 -19.23
N ALA A 205 17.69 -15.17 -18.98
CA ALA A 205 18.25 -16.10 -19.95
C ALA A 205 17.32 -17.31 -20.21
N GLU A 206 16.63 -17.80 -19.19
CA GLU A 206 15.61 -18.85 -19.31
C GLU A 206 14.43 -18.37 -20.14
N LEU A 207 13.93 -17.17 -19.89
CA LEU A 207 12.91 -16.54 -20.72
C LEU A 207 13.37 -16.36 -22.16
N GLU A 208 14.62 -15.91 -22.40
CA GLU A 208 15.21 -15.75 -23.74
C GLU A 208 15.25 -17.09 -24.51
N ALA A 209 15.58 -18.18 -23.81
CA ALA A 209 15.63 -19.52 -24.41
C ALA A 209 14.25 -20.02 -24.87
N GLU A 210 13.17 -19.57 -24.25
CA GLU A 210 11.80 -19.97 -24.61
C GLU A 210 11.18 -19.11 -25.73
N ILE A 211 11.80 -17.98 -26.12
CA ILE A 211 11.30 -17.10 -27.21
C ILE A 211 11.20 -17.81 -28.56
N PRO A 212 12.20 -18.61 -29.00
CA PRO A 212 12.17 -19.24 -30.33
C PRO A 212 11.10 -20.32 -30.50
N GLY A 213 10.52 -20.85 -29.42
CA GLY A 213 9.60 -21.99 -29.41
C GLY A 213 8.17 -21.72 -29.90
N GLY A 214 7.88 -20.57 -30.49
CA GLY A 214 6.55 -20.25 -31.03
C GLY A 214 5.42 -20.31 -29.99
N THR A 215 4.21 -20.67 -30.41
CA THR A 215 3.03 -20.76 -29.54
C THR A 215 3.09 -21.95 -28.58
N GLU A 216 3.85 -22.98 -28.88
CA GLU A 216 3.98 -24.20 -28.05
C GLU A 216 4.64 -23.90 -26.69
N ASN A 217 5.53 -22.90 -26.64
CA ASN A 217 6.23 -22.49 -25.42
C ASN A 217 5.54 -21.32 -24.68
N ALA A 218 4.29 -20.98 -25.01
CA ALA A 218 3.61 -19.84 -24.40
C ALA A 218 3.49 -19.97 -22.86
N ILE A 219 3.21 -21.18 -22.36
CA ILE A 219 3.09 -21.44 -20.93
C ILE A 219 4.45 -21.25 -20.24
N ARG A 220 5.53 -21.82 -20.80
CA ARG A 220 6.87 -21.69 -20.23
C ARG A 220 7.35 -20.24 -20.23
N ARG A 221 7.13 -19.48 -21.31
CA ARG A 221 7.43 -18.04 -21.33
C ARG A 221 6.69 -17.27 -20.25
N GLN A 222 5.44 -17.65 -19.95
CA GLN A 222 4.67 -17.04 -18.86
C GLN A 222 5.26 -17.40 -17.50
N GLU A 223 5.71 -18.63 -17.31
CA GLU A 223 6.36 -19.10 -16.08
C GLU A 223 7.67 -18.33 -15.86
N GLU A 224 8.58 -18.33 -16.83
CA GLU A 224 9.88 -17.64 -16.71
C GLU A 224 9.73 -16.12 -16.52
N LEU A 225 8.76 -15.49 -17.22
CA LEU A 225 8.44 -14.07 -16.97
C LEU A 225 7.92 -13.86 -15.53
N GLY A 226 7.11 -14.77 -15.02
CA GLY A 226 6.62 -14.74 -13.64
C GLY A 226 7.76 -14.83 -12.63
N ASP A 227 8.71 -15.75 -12.83
CA ASP A 227 9.86 -15.97 -11.96
C ASP A 227 10.84 -14.78 -12.00
N LEU A 228 11.04 -14.18 -13.18
CA LEU A 228 11.78 -12.93 -13.32
C LEU A 228 11.15 -11.80 -12.51
N LEU A 229 9.83 -11.59 -12.62
CA LEU A 229 9.11 -10.55 -11.88
C LEU A 229 9.15 -10.80 -10.37
N PHE A 230 9.00 -12.05 -9.93
CA PHE A 230 9.12 -12.43 -8.53
C PHE A 230 10.52 -12.14 -7.98
N THR A 231 11.56 -12.48 -8.74
CA THR A 231 12.96 -12.23 -8.39
C THR A 231 13.26 -10.74 -8.31
N VAL A 232 12.75 -9.93 -9.26
CA VAL A 232 12.87 -8.46 -9.23
C VAL A 232 12.17 -7.85 -8.00
N ALA A 233 10.97 -8.33 -7.64
CA ALA A 233 10.28 -7.86 -6.43
C ALA A 233 11.08 -8.17 -5.15
N ASN A 234 11.75 -9.34 -5.09
CA ASN A 234 12.61 -9.69 -3.96
C ASN A 234 13.94 -8.91 -3.97
N LEU A 235 14.48 -8.58 -5.13
CA LEU A 235 15.63 -7.67 -5.24
C LEU A 235 15.27 -6.28 -4.69
N ALA A 236 14.12 -5.75 -5.03
CA ALA A 236 13.63 -4.48 -4.49
C ALA A 236 13.51 -4.54 -2.95
N ARG A 237 12.98 -5.65 -2.41
CA ARG A 237 12.92 -5.90 -0.96
C ARG A 237 14.29 -5.83 -0.28
N HIS A 238 15.31 -6.47 -0.83
CA HIS A 238 16.68 -6.42 -0.31
C HIS A 238 17.31 -5.03 -0.37
N LEU A 239 16.88 -4.21 -1.34
CA LEU A 239 17.28 -2.81 -1.48
C LEU A 239 16.44 -1.86 -0.62
N ASN A 240 15.46 -2.35 0.15
CA ASN A 240 14.47 -1.57 0.90
C ASN A 240 13.64 -0.63 -0.02
N ILE A 241 13.34 -1.08 -1.23
CA ILE A 241 12.49 -0.39 -2.19
C ILE A 241 11.15 -1.12 -2.26
N ASP A 242 10.05 -0.38 -2.25
CA ASP A 242 8.74 -0.93 -2.58
C ASP A 242 8.62 -1.11 -4.09
N ALA A 243 8.52 -2.37 -4.54
CA ALA A 243 8.52 -2.71 -5.97
C ALA A 243 7.25 -2.20 -6.69
N GLU A 244 6.10 -2.20 -6.02
CA GLU A 244 4.84 -1.72 -6.56
C GLU A 244 4.90 -0.21 -6.79
N LEU A 245 5.33 0.55 -5.78
CA LEU A 245 5.48 2.00 -5.88
C LEU A 245 6.54 2.39 -6.89
N ALA A 246 7.68 1.70 -6.94
CA ALA A 246 8.74 1.97 -7.92
C ALA A 246 8.25 1.80 -9.38
N LEU A 247 7.39 0.78 -9.64
CA LEU A 247 6.81 0.60 -10.96
C LEU A 247 5.75 1.67 -11.26
N ARG A 248 4.94 2.07 -10.28
CA ARG A 248 3.98 3.17 -10.41
C ARG A 248 4.68 4.48 -10.75
N ASP A 249 5.75 4.83 -10.04
CA ASP A 249 6.58 6.02 -10.33
C ASP A 249 7.14 5.98 -11.76
N SER A 250 7.56 4.80 -12.22
CA SER A 250 8.03 4.62 -13.59
C SER A 250 6.92 4.80 -14.63
N ASN A 251 5.70 4.31 -14.33
CA ASN A 251 4.53 4.49 -15.19
C ASN A 251 4.13 5.98 -15.24
N ALA A 252 4.09 6.67 -14.11
CA ALA A 252 3.81 8.11 -14.05
C ALA A 252 4.85 8.93 -14.85
N LYS A 253 6.13 8.58 -14.71
CA LYS A 253 7.21 9.17 -15.50
C LYS A 253 7.02 8.94 -17.02
N PHE A 254 6.63 7.72 -17.41
CA PHE A 254 6.34 7.41 -18.81
C PHE A 254 5.18 8.26 -19.34
N ARG A 255 4.08 8.37 -18.60
CA ARG A 255 2.90 9.20 -18.96
C ARG A 255 3.31 10.67 -19.19
N ARG A 256 4.00 11.29 -18.22
CA ARG A 256 4.44 12.69 -18.35
C ARG A 256 5.29 12.93 -19.59
N ARG A 257 6.22 12.01 -19.90
CA ARG A 257 7.07 12.11 -21.09
C ARG A 257 6.29 11.93 -22.37
N PHE A 258 5.32 11.04 -22.38
CA PHE A 258 4.48 10.79 -23.52
C PHE A 258 3.54 11.98 -23.80
N GLU A 259 2.92 12.53 -22.77
CA GLU A 259 2.14 13.77 -22.84
C GLU A 259 2.98 14.95 -23.35
N ASP A 260 4.23 15.07 -22.92
CA ASP A 260 5.15 16.08 -23.45
C ASP A 260 5.47 15.85 -24.93
N MET A 261 5.62 14.62 -25.39
CA MET A 261 5.78 14.31 -26.82
C MET A 261 4.55 14.74 -27.63
N GLU A 262 3.33 14.46 -27.14
CA GLU A 262 2.10 14.86 -27.79
C GLU A 262 1.99 16.40 -27.89
N GLN A 263 2.33 17.11 -26.82
CA GLN A 263 2.30 18.58 -26.80
C GLN A 263 3.35 19.24 -27.70
N GLN A 264 4.49 18.58 -27.91
CA GLN A 264 5.59 19.12 -28.71
C GLN A 264 5.54 18.66 -30.18
N SER A 265 4.65 17.73 -30.52
CA SER A 265 4.50 17.27 -31.89
C SER A 265 3.53 18.19 -32.65
N GLU A 266 3.93 18.60 -33.85
CA GLU A 266 3.06 19.34 -34.79
C GLU A 266 2.08 18.42 -35.54
N HIS A 267 2.30 17.11 -35.49
CA HIS A 267 1.52 16.07 -36.16
C HIS A 267 1.06 15.02 -35.15
N SER A 268 0.07 14.21 -35.52
CA SER A 268 -0.28 13.02 -34.75
C SER A 268 0.92 12.10 -34.61
N LEU A 269 1.16 11.57 -33.40
CA LEU A 269 2.31 10.67 -33.16
C LEU A 269 2.25 9.42 -34.04
N GLU A 270 1.07 8.98 -34.44
CA GLU A 270 0.82 7.82 -35.31
C GLU A 270 1.33 8.03 -36.74
N GLU A 271 1.48 9.29 -37.17
CA GLU A 271 1.95 9.67 -38.49
C GLU A 271 3.48 9.83 -38.54
N LEU A 272 4.15 9.75 -37.38
CA LEU A 272 5.60 9.97 -37.30
C LEU A 272 6.40 8.69 -37.55
N SER A 273 7.59 8.85 -38.12
CA SER A 273 8.52 7.76 -38.22
C SER A 273 9.10 7.35 -36.87
N PRO A 274 9.54 6.08 -36.68
CA PRO A 274 10.17 5.63 -35.43
C PRO A 274 11.31 6.54 -34.96
N GLU A 275 12.13 7.03 -35.89
CA GLU A 275 13.27 7.92 -35.60
C GLU A 275 12.77 9.28 -35.05
N ARG A 276 11.65 9.77 -35.58
CA ARG A 276 11.05 11.04 -35.08
C ARG A 276 10.43 10.87 -33.71
N LEU A 277 9.76 9.77 -33.47
CA LEU A 277 9.23 9.41 -32.13
C LEU A 277 10.37 9.30 -31.11
N GLU A 278 11.46 8.63 -31.44
CA GLU A 278 12.62 8.52 -30.55
C GLU A 278 13.25 9.89 -30.26
N ALA A 279 13.35 10.77 -31.28
CA ALA A 279 13.87 12.11 -31.08
C ALA A 279 13.00 12.95 -30.13
N LEU A 280 11.67 12.84 -30.23
CA LEU A 280 10.73 13.48 -29.30
C LEU A 280 10.86 12.92 -27.88
N TRP A 281 10.97 11.59 -27.75
CA TRP A 281 11.18 10.92 -26.47
C TRP A 281 12.46 11.37 -25.78
N GLU A 282 13.58 11.40 -26.49
CA GLU A 282 14.86 11.90 -25.95
C GLU A 282 14.80 13.40 -25.60
N ALA A 283 14.02 14.19 -26.34
CA ALA A 283 13.79 15.59 -26.01
C ALA A 283 12.95 15.73 -24.71
N ALA A 284 11.90 14.94 -24.54
CA ALA A 284 11.10 14.88 -23.31
C ALA A 284 11.95 14.52 -22.09
N LYS A 285 12.81 13.50 -22.20
CA LYS A 285 13.78 13.11 -21.16
C LYS A 285 14.74 14.24 -20.78
N ARG A 286 15.18 15.04 -21.74
CA ARG A 286 16.07 16.19 -21.48
C ARG A 286 15.33 17.32 -20.75
N ARG A 287 14.09 17.64 -21.16
CA ARG A 287 13.27 18.68 -20.50
C ARG A 287 12.97 18.31 -19.05
N GLU A 288 12.58 17.07 -18.79
CA GLU A 288 12.30 16.60 -17.42
C GLU A 288 13.50 16.70 -16.48
N ARG A 289 14.75 16.58 -16.99
CA ARG A 289 15.96 16.70 -16.18
C ARG A 289 16.35 18.15 -15.87
N GLN A 290 15.73 19.12 -16.51
CA GLN A 290 16.02 20.55 -16.37
C GLN A 290 15.03 21.27 -15.44
N CYS A 291 13.91 20.61 -15.12
CA CYS A 291 12.93 21.03 -14.13
C CYS A 291 13.23 20.43 -12.76
#